data_3ebad85281c63348f6b596552d110da1
#
_entry.id   3ebad85281c63348f6b596552d110da1
#
_cell.length_a   1.000
_cell.length_b   1.000
_cell.length_c   1.000
_cell.angle_alpha   90.00
_cell.angle_beta   90.00
_cell.angle_gamma   90.00
#
_symmetry.space_group_name_H-M   'P 1'
#
loop_
_entity.id
_entity.type
_entity.pdbx_description
1 polymer ?
#
loop_
_entity_poly.entity_id
_entity_poly.type
_entity_poly.pdbx_seq_one_letter_code
_entity_poly.pdbx_strand_id
1 'polypeptide(L)'
;MAPSGMDPQETNAAAQPTPGRRWLSRTGWLVVVALLALFIWGLQRRSRLEATGEQAVQMLFVPSVEQGTLVRRGDELARFIRADSGLVLRSQVPTSYAAVIQALGAGQADVAWIPAFAYVVANARYGAEARLQVVRSVDRYTVVVARSGGGGEPQRLEELAGRRVAFPASVQGQLRAMVVERLDRLAPGWVEVLADDDRDAVRRLVESADGVDAAVSRYVYSAPHDLVGDGRKELEADRPGTLRETRVIATTDRPAPELSTVYYGCVLTRSDSGINRLEDLRGKSFAFSDETSTSGHIFARALLQRRGVELGHVLFAGGHPNVVQAVFDGKVAGGATFYSPPSAINERDGTLVADARFLIVKNMQTAEERAAYLEQVRVLALTEPIPNDVCCIRRGFPEAVWQRFAASLDRFLATPDGQSAYYDLVAGVAAAPCRDGDFDGFRSALQSSGVSAVSLLEEAEERLRRQREKSGGAR
;
A
#
# COMPACT_ATOMS: atom_id res chain seq x y z
N MET A 1 21.67 29.32 100.91
CA MET A 1 20.49 30.16 100.98
C MET A 1 19.51 29.73 99.93
N ALA A 2 18.40 29.21 100.36
CA ALA A 2 17.23 28.88 99.61
C ALA A 2 16.50 30.22 99.24
N PRO A 3 15.35 30.28 98.53
CA PRO A 3 14.49 29.19 98.19
C PRO A 3 13.81 29.31 96.82
N SER A 4 13.03 28.29 96.57
CA SER A 4 11.63 28.21 96.05
C SER A 4 11.29 28.66 94.58
N GLY A 5 10.60 27.89 93.95
CA GLY A 5 9.20 28.03 93.49
C GLY A 5 8.77 27.05 92.44
N MET A 6 7.82 26.27 92.86
CA MET A 6 6.80 25.52 92.07
C MET A 6 6.27 26.31 90.89
N ASP A 7 5.89 25.71 89.79
CA ASP A 7 4.64 24.92 89.57
C ASP A 7 4.54 24.31 88.18
N PRO A 8 3.76 23.28 87.95
CA PRO A 8 3.75 22.45 86.74
C PRO A 8 2.77 22.98 85.73
N GLN A 9 3.16 22.98 84.45
CA GLN A 9 2.22 23.17 83.34
C GLN A 9 2.12 21.89 82.53
N GLU A 10 0.89 21.39 82.51
CA GLU A 10 0.36 20.32 81.70
C GLU A 10 0.71 20.54 80.20
N THR A 11 1.41 19.62 79.64
CA THR A 11 1.60 19.55 78.20
C THR A 11 0.39 18.85 77.55
N ASN A 12 -0.47 19.66 76.99
CA ASN A 12 -1.55 19.24 76.13
C ASN A 12 -1.00 18.66 74.82
N ALA A 13 -0.99 17.34 74.70
CA ALA A 13 -0.66 16.63 73.48
C ALA A 13 -1.81 16.81 72.49
N ALA A 14 -1.59 17.72 71.53
CA ALA A 14 -2.52 17.88 70.42
C ALA A 14 -2.47 16.64 69.49
N ALA A 15 -3.54 15.91 69.45
CA ALA A 15 -3.77 14.77 68.56
C ALA A 15 -3.65 15.24 67.08
N GLN A 16 -2.76 14.63 66.33
CA GLN A 16 -2.69 14.83 64.88
C GLN A 16 -3.97 14.30 64.21
N PRO A 17 -4.58 15.06 63.28
CA PRO A 17 -5.76 14.57 62.56
C PRO A 17 -5.36 13.47 61.57
N THR A 18 -5.99 12.30 61.64
CA THR A 18 -5.99 11.23 60.67
C THR A 18 -6.33 11.77 59.27
N PRO A 19 -5.70 11.27 58.18
CA PRO A 19 -6.01 11.76 56.84
C PRO A 19 -7.45 11.42 56.50
N GLY A 20 -8.27 12.45 56.45
CA GLY A 20 -9.69 12.36 56.13
C GLY A 20 -9.91 11.74 54.77
N ARG A 21 -10.76 10.71 54.69
CA ARG A 21 -11.39 10.21 53.50
C ARG A 21 -11.93 11.41 52.70
N ARG A 22 -11.23 11.80 51.60
CA ARG A 22 -11.74 12.79 50.66
C ARG A 22 -13.02 12.22 50.01
N TRP A 23 -14.16 12.63 50.48
CA TRP A 23 -15.44 12.46 49.84
C TRP A 23 -15.37 13.20 48.51
N LEU A 24 -15.50 12.46 47.41
CA LEU A 24 -15.71 13.06 46.09
C LEU A 24 -16.80 14.10 46.19
N SER A 25 -16.53 15.30 45.71
CA SER A 25 -17.55 16.36 45.72
C SER A 25 -18.81 15.89 44.99
N ARG A 26 -19.98 16.42 45.34
CA ARG A 26 -21.25 16.08 44.66
C ARG A 26 -21.14 16.16 43.14
N THR A 27 -20.31 17.04 42.62
CA THR A 27 -19.97 17.16 41.19
C THR A 27 -19.15 15.99 40.67
N GLY A 28 -18.20 15.44 41.43
CA GLY A 28 -17.45 14.25 41.05
C GLY A 28 -18.32 12.99 40.94
N TRP A 29 -19.30 12.83 41.87
CA TRP A 29 -20.26 11.75 41.79
C TRP A 29 -21.19 11.88 40.59
N LEU A 30 -21.64 13.08 40.22
CA LEU A 30 -22.45 13.32 39.03
C LEU A 30 -21.71 12.97 37.74
N VAL A 31 -20.41 13.27 37.65
CA VAL A 31 -19.57 12.88 36.50
C VAL A 31 -19.42 11.36 36.40
N VAL A 32 -19.17 10.68 37.51
CA VAL A 32 -19.07 9.19 37.53
C VAL A 32 -20.40 8.54 37.13
N VAL A 33 -21.53 9.06 37.64
CA VAL A 33 -22.87 8.57 37.30
C VAL A 33 -23.18 8.83 35.82
N ALA A 34 -22.80 10.00 35.27
CA ALA A 34 -22.98 10.30 33.86
C ALA A 34 -22.14 9.40 32.94
N LEU A 35 -20.89 9.13 33.32
CA LEU A 35 -20.01 8.20 32.59
C LEU A 35 -20.51 6.76 32.67
N LEU A 36 -21.00 6.32 33.83
CA LEU A 36 -21.65 5.02 34.00
C LEU A 36 -22.95 4.91 33.20
N ALA A 37 -23.76 5.96 33.18
CA ALA A 37 -25.00 6.01 32.39
C ALA A 37 -24.69 5.98 30.89
N LEU A 38 -23.65 6.68 30.41
CA LEU A 38 -23.18 6.63 29.04
C LEU A 38 -22.61 5.25 28.69
N PHE A 39 -21.89 4.62 29.60
CA PHE A 39 -21.36 3.27 29.43
C PHE A 39 -22.51 2.24 29.37
N ILE A 40 -23.45 2.30 30.30
CA ILE A 40 -24.64 1.44 30.32
C ILE A 40 -25.54 1.69 29.11
N TRP A 41 -25.70 2.95 28.69
CA TRP A 41 -26.41 3.30 27.45
C TRP A 41 -25.72 2.74 26.21
N GLY A 42 -24.38 2.80 26.16
CA GLY A 42 -23.57 2.19 25.10
C GLY A 42 -23.75 0.66 25.06
N LEU A 43 -23.71 -0.01 26.21
CA LEU A 43 -23.97 -1.45 26.35
C LEU A 43 -25.39 -1.81 25.95
N GLN A 44 -26.41 -1.06 26.41
CA GLN A 44 -27.79 -1.30 26.06
C GLN A 44 -28.11 -1.00 24.59
N ARG A 45 -27.42 -0.01 23.99
CA ARG A 45 -27.53 0.26 22.57
C ARG A 45 -26.92 -0.87 21.75
N ARG A 46 -25.81 -1.45 22.21
CA ARG A 46 -25.18 -2.62 21.59
C ARG A 46 -26.09 -3.85 21.69
N SER A 47 -26.61 -4.13 22.86
CA SER A 47 -27.54 -5.26 23.08
C SER A 47 -28.89 -5.10 22.38
N ARG A 48 -29.42 -3.87 22.22
CA ARG A 48 -30.64 -3.62 21.42
C ARG A 48 -30.42 -3.84 19.92
N LEU A 49 -29.24 -3.47 19.39
CA LEU A 49 -28.88 -3.74 17.99
C LEU A 49 -28.70 -5.25 17.75
N GLU A 50 -28.17 -5.98 18.74
CA GLU A 50 -28.11 -7.45 18.75
C GLU A 50 -29.47 -8.10 18.84
N ALA A 51 -30.38 -7.54 19.64
CA ALA A 51 -31.76 -8.04 19.84
C ALA A 51 -32.70 -7.78 18.66
N THR A 52 -32.41 -6.74 17.82
CA THR A 52 -33.19 -6.44 16.61
C THR A 52 -32.70 -7.23 15.39
N GLY A 53 -31.67 -8.07 15.52
CA GLY A 53 -31.07 -8.80 14.39
C GLY A 53 -30.27 -7.89 13.41
N GLU A 54 -30.17 -6.61 13.66
CA GLU A 54 -29.32 -5.67 12.91
C GLU A 54 -27.91 -5.66 13.53
N GLN A 55 -27.05 -6.56 13.07
CA GLN A 55 -25.64 -6.54 13.45
C GLN A 55 -24.94 -5.34 12.79
N ALA A 56 -24.50 -4.37 13.60
CA ALA A 56 -23.72 -3.25 13.12
C ALA A 56 -22.24 -3.65 12.97
N VAL A 57 -21.71 -3.55 11.76
CA VAL A 57 -20.31 -3.79 11.43
C VAL A 57 -19.60 -2.44 11.25
N GLN A 58 -18.55 -2.19 12.02
CA GLN A 58 -17.72 -0.99 11.90
C GLN A 58 -16.63 -1.25 10.88
N MET A 59 -16.67 -0.57 9.74
CA MET A 59 -15.71 -0.72 8.67
C MET A 59 -14.87 0.55 8.49
N LEU A 60 -13.55 0.38 8.45
CA LEU A 60 -12.62 1.49 8.26
C LEU A 60 -11.87 1.39 6.95
N PHE A 61 -11.62 2.56 6.35
CA PHE A 61 -10.69 2.74 5.24
C PHE A 61 -9.53 3.64 5.68
N VAL A 62 -8.34 3.40 5.15
CA VAL A 62 -7.20 4.32 5.37
C VAL A 62 -7.37 5.60 4.55
N PRO A 63 -6.87 6.75 5.02
CA PRO A 63 -6.95 8.02 4.30
C PRO A 63 -5.92 8.10 3.16
N SER A 64 -6.02 7.20 2.17
CA SER A 64 -5.07 7.08 1.05
C SER A 64 -5.35 8.06 -0.10
N VAL A 65 -6.61 8.43 -0.27
CA VAL A 65 -7.11 9.35 -1.31
C VAL A 65 -8.01 10.41 -0.70
N GLU A 66 -8.71 11.19 -1.52
CA GLU A 66 -9.63 12.22 -1.05
C GLU A 66 -10.72 11.68 -0.11
N GLN A 67 -10.77 12.19 1.11
CA GLN A 67 -11.67 11.70 2.17
C GLN A 67 -13.14 11.75 1.77
N GLY A 68 -13.57 12.81 1.07
CA GLY A 68 -14.96 12.95 0.61
C GLY A 68 -15.40 11.84 -0.33
N THR A 69 -14.52 11.38 -1.19
CA THR A 69 -14.77 10.25 -2.09
C THR A 69 -14.88 8.94 -1.31
N LEU A 70 -13.96 8.68 -0.37
CA LEU A 70 -14.00 7.47 0.47
C LEU A 70 -15.30 7.39 1.28
N VAL A 71 -15.75 8.50 1.87
CA VAL A 71 -17.00 8.54 2.65
C VAL A 71 -18.20 8.24 1.75
N ARG A 72 -18.35 8.93 0.60
CA ARG A 72 -19.50 8.69 -0.32
C ARG A 72 -19.57 7.25 -0.80
N ARG A 73 -18.43 6.68 -1.24
CA ARG A 73 -18.37 5.31 -1.76
C ARG A 73 -18.52 4.27 -0.66
N GLY A 74 -18.01 4.55 0.54
CA GLY A 74 -18.25 3.71 1.72
C GLY A 74 -19.72 3.66 2.12
N ASP A 75 -20.44 4.79 2.03
CA ASP A 75 -21.89 4.86 2.27
C ASP A 75 -22.69 4.13 1.18
N GLU A 76 -22.24 4.15 -0.07
CA GLU A 76 -22.83 3.41 -1.17
C GLU A 76 -22.74 1.90 -0.94
N LEU A 77 -21.55 1.41 -0.61
CA LEU A 77 -21.32 0.02 -0.20
C LEU A 77 -22.20 -0.35 1.02
N ALA A 78 -22.26 0.52 2.03
CA ALA A 78 -23.05 0.27 3.23
C ALA A 78 -24.55 0.15 2.94
N ARG A 79 -25.10 0.98 2.04
CA ARG A 79 -26.50 0.89 1.60
C ARG A 79 -26.78 -0.43 0.87
N PHE A 80 -25.89 -0.83 -0.02
CA PHE A 80 -26.03 -2.09 -0.75
C PHE A 80 -26.01 -3.28 0.22
N ILE A 81 -24.98 -3.37 1.07
CA ILE A 81 -24.81 -4.45 2.06
C ILE A 81 -26.06 -4.57 2.97
N ARG A 82 -26.61 -3.42 3.38
CA ARG A 82 -27.82 -3.42 4.20
C ARG A 82 -29.03 -3.97 3.44
N ALA A 83 -29.23 -3.52 2.21
CA ALA A 83 -30.35 -3.96 1.39
C ALA A 83 -30.27 -5.47 1.06
N ASP A 84 -29.08 -5.97 0.78
CA ASP A 84 -28.83 -7.33 0.33
C ASP A 84 -28.75 -8.35 1.48
N SER A 85 -28.08 -8.01 2.59
CA SER A 85 -27.78 -8.94 3.67
C SER A 85 -28.44 -8.60 5.01
N GLY A 86 -29.06 -7.42 5.15
CA GLY A 86 -29.56 -6.89 6.42
C GLY A 86 -28.49 -6.45 7.41
N LEU A 87 -27.18 -6.52 7.06
CA LEU A 87 -26.13 -6.03 7.92
C LEU A 87 -26.08 -4.50 7.91
N VAL A 88 -26.03 -3.89 9.08
CA VAL A 88 -25.81 -2.44 9.20
C VAL A 88 -24.32 -2.18 9.18
N LEU A 89 -23.81 -1.71 8.03
CA LEU A 89 -22.42 -1.32 7.86
C LEU A 89 -22.26 0.17 8.19
N ARG A 90 -21.25 0.50 8.99
CA ARG A 90 -20.84 1.88 9.29
C ARG A 90 -19.42 2.10 8.78
N SER A 91 -19.33 2.86 7.71
CA SER A 91 -18.08 3.21 7.07
C SER A 91 -17.48 4.46 7.71
N GLN A 92 -16.17 4.47 7.99
CA GLN A 92 -15.45 5.62 8.52
C GLN A 92 -14.04 5.68 7.94
N VAL A 93 -13.50 6.89 7.86
CA VAL A 93 -12.13 7.17 7.41
C VAL A 93 -11.42 7.92 8.53
N PRO A 94 -10.61 7.26 9.35
CA PRO A 94 -9.79 7.90 10.38
C PRO A 94 -8.76 8.85 9.80
N THR A 95 -8.15 9.67 10.65
CA THR A 95 -7.18 10.70 10.24
C THR A 95 -5.79 10.16 9.89
N SER A 96 -5.49 8.90 10.26
CA SER A 96 -4.20 8.27 9.98
C SER A 96 -4.31 6.74 9.91
N TYR A 97 -3.33 6.12 9.29
CA TYR A 97 -3.19 4.65 9.24
C TYR A 97 -3.05 4.04 10.64
N ALA A 98 -2.26 4.67 11.51
CA ALA A 98 -2.10 4.23 12.89
C ALA A 98 -3.42 4.20 13.66
N ALA A 99 -4.31 5.18 13.43
CA ALA A 99 -5.64 5.21 14.05
C ALA A 99 -6.51 4.02 13.62
N VAL A 100 -6.41 3.55 12.36
CA VAL A 100 -7.12 2.35 11.89
C VAL A 100 -6.61 1.10 12.61
N ILE A 101 -5.28 0.95 12.74
CA ILE A 101 -4.65 -0.17 13.43
C ILE A 101 -5.09 -0.22 14.91
N GLN A 102 -5.05 0.94 15.59
CA GLN A 102 -5.49 1.06 16.98
C GLN A 102 -6.99 0.73 17.16
N ALA A 103 -7.84 1.18 16.23
CA ALA A 103 -9.27 0.91 16.28
C ALA A 103 -9.58 -0.59 16.15
N LEU A 104 -8.86 -1.33 15.29
CA LEU A 104 -8.94 -2.79 15.23
C LEU A 104 -8.55 -3.44 16.55
N GLY A 105 -7.45 -3.02 17.17
CA GLY A 105 -6.96 -3.53 18.45
C GLY A 105 -7.90 -3.23 19.61
N ALA A 106 -8.53 -2.06 19.61
CA ALA A 106 -9.50 -1.64 20.64
C ALA A 106 -10.91 -2.21 20.43
N GLY A 107 -11.17 -3.00 19.37
CA GLY A 107 -12.48 -3.51 19.02
C GLY A 107 -13.47 -2.41 18.59
N GLN A 108 -12.97 -1.22 18.21
CA GLN A 108 -13.76 -0.12 17.68
C GLN A 108 -13.99 -0.24 16.16
N ALA A 109 -13.22 -1.09 15.51
CA ALA A 109 -13.42 -1.50 14.13
C ALA A 109 -13.57 -3.03 14.08
N ASP A 110 -14.48 -3.50 13.23
CA ASP A 110 -14.71 -4.91 12.97
C ASP A 110 -13.98 -5.36 11.70
N VAL A 111 -14.02 -4.53 10.67
CA VAL A 111 -13.43 -4.75 9.34
C VAL A 111 -12.60 -3.53 8.97
N ALA A 112 -11.46 -3.74 8.34
CA ALA A 112 -10.65 -2.64 7.82
C ALA A 112 -10.01 -3.00 6.48
N TRP A 113 -9.98 -2.03 5.58
CA TRP A 113 -9.20 -2.07 4.34
C TRP A 113 -7.92 -1.29 4.55
N ILE A 114 -6.80 -2.02 4.61
CA ILE A 114 -5.50 -1.46 5.00
C ILE A 114 -4.37 -1.98 4.11
N PRO A 115 -3.30 -1.18 3.89
CA PRO A 115 -2.11 -1.65 3.18
C PRO A 115 -1.44 -2.83 3.88
N ALA A 116 -0.69 -3.63 3.12
CA ALA A 116 -0.02 -4.83 3.61
C ALA A 116 0.85 -4.58 4.85
N PHE A 117 1.59 -3.46 4.91
CA PHE A 117 2.38 -3.12 6.08
C PHE A 117 1.51 -2.89 7.33
N ALA A 118 0.45 -2.08 7.20
CA ALA A 118 -0.48 -1.82 8.29
C ALA A 118 -1.16 -3.11 8.77
N TYR A 119 -1.46 -4.04 7.84
CA TYR A 119 -1.97 -5.38 8.17
C TYR A 119 -0.97 -6.18 9.00
N VAL A 120 0.28 -6.29 8.55
CA VAL A 120 1.32 -7.05 9.28
C VAL A 120 1.48 -6.53 10.70
N VAL A 121 1.42 -5.20 10.89
CA VAL A 121 1.44 -4.59 12.23
C VAL A 121 0.19 -4.91 13.03
N ALA A 122 -1.01 -4.79 12.45
CA ALA A 122 -2.28 -5.08 13.11
C ALA A 122 -2.39 -6.57 13.51
N ASN A 123 -1.90 -7.47 12.64
CA ASN A 123 -1.83 -8.89 12.94
C ASN A 123 -0.86 -9.17 14.10
N ALA A 124 0.37 -8.66 14.04
CA ALA A 124 1.40 -8.91 15.06
C ALA A 124 1.01 -8.36 16.46
N ARG A 125 0.37 -7.19 16.51
CA ARG A 125 -0.01 -6.54 17.79
C ARG A 125 -1.34 -7.00 18.34
N TYR A 126 -2.32 -7.18 17.48
CA TYR A 126 -3.72 -7.34 17.88
C TYR A 126 -4.37 -8.61 17.36
N GLY A 127 -3.65 -9.40 16.55
CA GLY A 127 -4.17 -10.63 15.99
C GLY A 127 -5.28 -10.38 14.94
N ALA A 128 -5.20 -9.27 14.20
CA ALA A 128 -6.09 -9.05 13.07
C ALA A 128 -5.90 -10.15 12.02
N GLU A 129 -6.98 -10.57 11.36
CA GLU A 129 -6.99 -11.71 10.45
C GLU A 129 -7.24 -11.23 9.02
N ALA A 130 -6.32 -11.56 8.08
CA ALA A 130 -6.53 -11.32 6.66
C ALA A 130 -7.67 -12.20 6.14
N ARG A 131 -8.52 -11.63 5.29
CA ARG A 131 -9.68 -12.31 4.70
C ARG A 131 -9.75 -12.17 3.20
N LEU A 132 -9.57 -10.97 2.68
CA LEU A 132 -9.56 -10.69 1.25
C LEU A 132 -8.37 -9.79 0.92
N GLN A 133 -7.81 -10.00 -0.26
CA GLN A 133 -6.83 -9.12 -0.86
C GLN A 133 -7.43 -8.39 -2.05
N VAL A 134 -7.14 -7.11 -2.18
CA VAL A 134 -7.53 -6.32 -3.35
C VAL A 134 -6.82 -6.86 -4.58
N VAL A 135 -7.58 -7.13 -5.63
CA VAL A 135 -7.05 -7.47 -6.95
C VAL A 135 -7.16 -6.21 -7.83
N ARG A 136 -6.05 -5.82 -8.42
CA ARG A 136 -5.96 -4.68 -9.34
C ARG A 136 -5.76 -5.17 -10.75
N SER A 137 -6.23 -4.39 -11.73
CA SER A 137 -5.82 -4.57 -13.12
C SER A 137 -4.53 -3.79 -13.33
N VAL A 138 -3.52 -4.44 -13.87
CA VAL A 138 -2.22 -3.85 -14.17
C VAL A 138 -1.96 -4.02 -15.64
N ASP A 139 -1.65 -2.93 -16.34
CA ASP A 139 -1.24 -2.99 -17.72
C ASP A 139 0.19 -3.51 -17.82
N ARG A 140 0.33 -4.69 -18.41
CA ARG A 140 1.62 -5.32 -18.61
C ARG A 140 2.03 -5.31 -20.07
N TYR A 141 3.29 -5.06 -20.28
CA TYR A 141 3.98 -5.26 -21.55
C TYR A 141 4.80 -6.54 -21.50
N THR A 142 5.26 -6.97 -22.67
CA THR A 142 6.16 -8.10 -22.80
C THR A 142 7.42 -7.67 -23.55
N VAL A 143 8.58 -8.09 -23.10
CA VAL A 143 9.86 -7.94 -23.81
C VAL A 143 10.33 -9.29 -24.30
N VAL A 144 11.04 -9.28 -25.43
CA VAL A 144 11.87 -10.40 -25.89
C VAL A 144 13.32 -10.03 -25.62
N VAL A 145 14.01 -10.90 -24.94
CA VAL A 145 15.38 -10.72 -24.44
C VAL A 145 16.30 -11.70 -25.16
N ALA A 146 17.46 -11.22 -25.58
CA ALA A 146 18.53 -12.05 -26.11
C ALA A 146 19.83 -11.81 -25.34
N ARG A 147 20.84 -12.68 -25.51
CA ARG A 147 22.18 -12.44 -24.95
C ARG A 147 22.84 -11.23 -25.58
N SER A 148 23.70 -10.56 -24.82
CA SER A 148 24.56 -9.49 -25.28
C SER A 148 25.96 -10.02 -25.58
N GLY A 149 26.56 -9.71 -26.74
CA GLY A 149 28.00 -9.78 -26.89
C GLY A 149 28.60 -11.02 -27.54
N GLY A 150 27.97 -11.64 -28.51
CA GLY A 150 28.57 -12.68 -29.38
C GLY A 150 28.27 -12.39 -30.85
N GLY A 151 29.21 -12.71 -31.77
CA GLY A 151 28.88 -12.71 -33.19
C GLY A 151 27.92 -13.84 -33.52
N GLY A 152 26.63 -13.56 -33.63
CA GLY A 152 25.58 -14.53 -33.91
C GLY A 152 24.38 -14.48 -32.98
N GLU A 153 24.43 -13.66 -31.96
CA GLU A 153 23.31 -13.43 -31.06
C GLU A 153 22.22 -12.58 -31.72
N PRO A 154 20.93 -12.93 -31.56
CA PRO A 154 19.84 -12.16 -32.17
C PRO A 154 19.80 -10.70 -31.70
N GLN A 155 19.63 -9.78 -32.66
CA GLN A 155 19.54 -8.35 -32.40
C GLN A 155 18.09 -7.85 -32.52
N ARG A 156 17.24 -8.60 -33.23
CA ARG A 156 15.83 -8.29 -33.54
C ARG A 156 15.05 -9.57 -33.76
N LEU A 157 13.73 -9.47 -33.79
CA LEU A 157 12.82 -10.63 -33.84
C LEU A 157 13.03 -11.49 -35.08
N GLU A 158 13.29 -10.89 -36.24
CA GLU A 158 13.47 -11.60 -37.50
C GLU A 158 14.59 -12.63 -37.46
N GLU A 159 15.58 -12.39 -36.62
CA GLU A 159 16.74 -13.27 -36.45
C GLU A 159 16.45 -14.48 -35.55
N LEU A 160 15.23 -14.57 -35.00
CA LEU A 160 14.75 -15.72 -34.24
C LEU A 160 14.14 -16.83 -35.13
N ALA A 161 14.11 -16.65 -36.46
CA ALA A 161 13.62 -17.68 -37.37
C ALA A 161 14.36 -19.00 -37.16
N GLY A 162 13.60 -20.07 -36.90
CA GLY A 162 14.15 -21.41 -36.60
C GLY A 162 14.85 -21.54 -35.22
N ARG A 163 14.88 -20.49 -34.40
CA ARG A 163 15.55 -20.50 -33.08
C ARG A 163 14.58 -20.80 -31.94
N ARG A 164 15.15 -21.12 -30.77
CA ARG A 164 14.42 -21.54 -29.58
C ARG A 164 14.19 -20.34 -28.65
N VAL A 165 12.93 -20.12 -28.30
CA VAL A 165 12.51 -19.00 -27.43
C VAL A 165 11.90 -19.56 -26.13
N ALA A 166 12.49 -19.22 -25.00
CA ALA A 166 11.93 -19.57 -23.70
C ALA A 166 10.69 -18.69 -23.41
N PHE A 167 9.58 -19.35 -23.16
CA PHE A 167 8.28 -18.71 -22.96
C PHE A 167 7.74 -19.03 -21.58
N PRO A 168 7.58 -18.04 -20.67
CA PRO A 168 7.11 -18.29 -19.31
C PRO A 168 5.64 -18.73 -19.31
N ALA A 169 5.31 -19.72 -18.48
CA ALA A 169 3.93 -20.15 -18.25
C ALA A 169 3.03 -19.03 -17.72
N SER A 170 3.63 -18.02 -17.10
CA SER A 170 2.96 -16.81 -16.59
C SER A 170 2.49 -15.86 -17.68
N VAL A 171 3.06 -15.90 -18.89
CA VAL A 171 2.61 -15.09 -20.04
C VAL A 171 1.44 -15.80 -20.72
N GLN A 172 0.22 -15.35 -20.43
CA GLN A 172 -1.02 -15.98 -20.88
C GLN A 172 -1.95 -14.96 -21.57
N GLY A 173 -3.09 -15.45 -22.06
CA GLY A 173 -4.16 -14.63 -22.61
C GLY A 173 -3.70 -13.70 -23.74
N GLN A 174 -4.10 -12.45 -23.67
CA GLN A 174 -3.85 -11.45 -24.70
C GLN A 174 -2.34 -11.15 -24.86
N LEU A 175 -1.57 -11.09 -23.76
CA LEU A 175 -0.10 -10.88 -23.83
C LEU A 175 0.58 -11.97 -24.64
N ARG A 176 0.22 -13.24 -24.35
CA ARG A 176 0.76 -14.39 -25.10
C ARG A 176 0.41 -14.27 -26.59
N ALA A 177 -0.86 -14.03 -26.89
CA ALA A 177 -1.33 -13.92 -28.28
C ALA A 177 -0.55 -12.86 -29.06
N MET A 178 -0.31 -11.69 -28.48
CA MET A 178 0.43 -10.60 -29.12
C MET A 178 1.88 -10.96 -29.44
N VAL A 179 2.56 -11.67 -28.53
CA VAL A 179 3.96 -12.08 -28.73
C VAL A 179 4.04 -13.21 -29.77
N VAL A 180 3.19 -14.22 -29.66
CA VAL A 180 3.14 -15.37 -30.59
C VAL A 180 2.83 -14.90 -32.00
N GLU A 181 1.77 -14.09 -32.21
CA GLU A 181 1.42 -13.52 -33.52
C GLU A 181 2.60 -12.77 -34.15
N ARG A 182 3.35 -12.03 -33.34
CA ARG A 182 4.49 -11.27 -33.84
C ARG A 182 5.69 -12.15 -34.18
N LEU A 183 5.95 -13.18 -33.37
CA LEU A 183 6.98 -14.18 -33.64
C LEU A 183 6.63 -15.00 -34.88
N ASP A 184 5.40 -15.48 -35.02
CA ASP A 184 4.94 -16.25 -36.17
C ASP A 184 5.09 -15.48 -37.48
N ARG A 185 4.83 -14.18 -37.43
CA ARG A 185 4.94 -13.29 -38.61
C ARG A 185 6.37 -12.94 -38.97
N LEU A 186 7.25 -12.65 -37.97
CA LEU A 186 8.59 -12.10 -38.19
C LEU A 186 9.71 -13.13 -38.10
N ALA A 187 9.51 -14.22 -37.40
CA ALA A 187 10.50 -15.25 -37.12
C ALA A 187 9.95 -16.66 -37.43
N PRO A 188 9.59 -16.97 -38.68
CA PRO A 188 8.93 -18.23 -38.99
C PRO A 188 9.75 -19.43 -38.57
N GLY A 189 9.07 -20.47 -38.04
CA GLY A 189 9.71 -21.69 -37.57
C GLY A 189 10.42 -21.58 -36.21
N TRP A 190 10.21 -20.48 -35.45
CA TRP A 190 10.68 -20.43 -34.07
C TRP A 190 10.10 -21.56 -33.23
N VAL A 191 10.84 -21.99 -32.21
CA VAL A 191 10.46 -23.12 -31.37
C VAL A 191 10.27 -22.68 -29.94
N GLU A 192 9.10 -22.92 -29.39
CA GLU A 192 8.82 -22.61 -27.97
C GLU A 192 9.52 -23.57 -27.03
N VAL A 193 10.14 -23.04 -25.98
CA VAL A 193 10.66 -23.77 -24.82
C VAL A 193 9.91 -23.26 -23.61
N LEU A 194 9.07 -24.09 -23.01
CA LEU A 194 8.27 -23.68 -21.85
C LEU A 194 9.17 -23.48 -20.64
N ALA A 195 9.02 -22.32 -19.98
CA ALA A 195 9.67 -21.97 -18.72
C ALA A 195 8.62 -21.81 -17.61
N ASP A 196 9.00 -22.05 -16.36
CA ASP A 196 8.08 -21.99 -15.22
C ASP A 196 7.57 -20.56 -14.99
N ASP A 197 8.48 -19.59 -15.03
CA ASP A 197 8.19 -18.16 -14.83
C ASP A 197 9.15 -17.28 -15.65
N ASP A 198 9.01 -15.97 -15.51
CA ASP A 198 9.83 -14.96 -16.22
C ASP A 198 11.31 -15.07 -15.86
N ARG A 199 11.64 -15.41 -14.61
CA ARG A 199 13.01 -15.60 -14.14
C ARG A 199 13.64 -16.86 -14.72
N ASP A 200 12.89 -17.98 -14.74
CA ASP A 200 13.35 -19.23 -15.33
C ASP A 200 13.59 -19.08 -16.83
N ALA A 201 12.74 -18.36 -17.55
CA ALA A 201 12.94 -18.07 -18.97
C ALA A 201 14.27 -17.35 -19.23
N VAL A 202 14.57 -16.29 -18.48
CA VAL A 202 15.83 -15.53 -18.60
C VAL A 202 17.02 -16.35 -18.11
N ARG A 203 16.87 -17.17 -17.07
CA ARG A 203 17.93 -18.08 -16.60
C ARG A 203 18.33 -19.08 -17.67
N ARG A 204 17.37 -19.73 -18.34
CA ARG A 204 17.64 -20.67 -19.46
C ARG A 204 18.37 -19.98 -20.60
N LEU A 205 18.04 -18.75 -20.92
CA LEU A 205 18.75 -17.93 -21.92
C LEU A 205 20.23 -17.72 -21.52
N VAL A 206 20.48 -17.26 -20.31
CA VAL A 206 21.82 -16.90 -19.83
C VAL A 206 22.71 -18.15 -19.71
N GLU A 207 22.15 -19.24 -19.22
CA GLU A 207 22.83 -20.53 -19.06
C GLU A 207 22.92 -21.34 -20.37
N SER A 208 22.32 -20.84 -21.47
CA SER A 208 22.18 -21.57 -22.74
C SER A 208 21.50 -22.93 -22.57
N ALA A 209 20.66 -23.06 -21.55
CA ALA A 209 19.93 -24.29 -21.28
C ALA A 209 18.94 -24.61 -22.43
N ASP A 210 18.77 -25.86 -22.76
CA ASP A 210 17.89 -26.33 -23.83
C ASP A 210 18.13 -25.66 -25.20
N GLY A 211 19.28 -25.02 -25.42
CA GLY A 211 19.62 -24.33 -26.65
C GLY A 211 18.76 -23.05 -26.87
N VAL A 212 18.36 -22.38 -25.80
CA VAL A 212 17.54 -21.17 -25.86
C VAL A 212 18.37 -20.00 -26.39
N ASP A 213 17.84 -19.32 -27.42
CA ASP A 213 18.44 -18.15 -28.07
C ASP A 213 17.81 -16.83 -27.61
N ALA A 214 16.56 -16.85 -27.17
CA ALA A 214 15.84 -15.72 -26.63
C ALA A 214 14.88 -16.13 -25.52
N ALA A 215 14.47 -15.18 -24.69
CA ALA A 215 13.50 -15.37 -23.61
C ALA A 215 12.43 -14.26 -23.66
N VAL A 216 11.19 -14.65 -23.39
CA VAL A 216 10.10 -13.72 -23.18
C VAL A 216 10.03 -13.37 -21.68
N SER A 217 9.77 -12.12 -21.35
CA SER A 217 9.55 -11.67 -19.97
C SER A 217 8.53 -10.53 -19.95
N ARG A 218 7.70 -10.49 -18.91
CA ARG A 218 6.77 -9.39 -18.68
C ARG A 218 7.51 -8.20 -18.07
N TYR A 219 6.90 -7.04 -18.15
CA TYR A 219 7.31 -5.88 -17.37
C TYR A 219 6.15 -4.92 -17.14
N VAL A 220 6.24 -4.18 -16.06
CA VAL A 220 5.38 -3.03 -15.80
C VAL A 220 6.09 -1.79 -16.33
N TYR A 221 5.41 -1.02 -17.17
CA TYR A 221 6.00 0.20 -17.74
C TYR A 221 6.41 1.16 -16.64
N SER A 222 7.69 1.43 -16.49
CA SER A 222 8.21 2.32 -15.46
C SER A 222 8.77 3.62 -16.00
N ALA A 223 9.42 3.59 -17.15
CA ALA A 223 9.91 4.76 -17.88
C ALA A 223 10.40 4.33 -19.27
N PRO A 224 10.42 5.22 -20.27
CA PRO A 224 10.85 4.89 -21.65
C PRO A 224 12.28 4.31 -21.74
N HIS A 225 13.09 4.47 -20.70
CA HIS A 225 14.49 4.08 -20.70
C HIS A 225 14.81 2.80 -19.93
N ASP A 226 13.84 2.21 -19.21
CA ASP A 226 14.03 1.07 -18.32
C ASP A 226 13.26 -0.18 -18.77
N LEU A 227 13.35 -0.52 -20.04
CA LEU A 227 12.80 -1.76 -20.59
C LEU A 227 13.67 -2.96 -20.17
N VAL A 228 13.60 -3.31 -18.90
CA VAL A 228 14.48 -4.35 -18.35
C VAL A 228 13.85 -5.74 -18.38
N GLY A 229 12.52 -5.82 -18.22
CA GLY A 229 11.81 -7.08 -18.00
C GLY A 229 11.95 -7.59 -16.56
N ASP A 230 10.85 -8.11 -16.01
CA ASP A 230 10.80 -8.53 -14.60
C ASP A 230 11.76 -9.72 -14.36
N GLY A 231 11.77 -10.73 -15.24
CA GLY A 231 12.68 -11.87 -15.09
C GLY A 231 14.16 -11.51 -15.10
N ARG A 232 14.57 -10.47 -15.85
CA ARG A 232 15.95 -9.97 -15.81
C ARG A 232 16.28 -9.30 -14.48
N LYS A 233 15.35 -8.53 -13.91
CA LYS A 233 15.53 -7.86 -12.60
C LYS A 233 15.61 -8.89 -11.48
N GLU A 234 14.73 -9.86 -11.50
CA GLU A 234 14.70 -10.94 -10.51
C GLU A 234 15.97 -11.80 -10.56
N LEU A 235 16.41 -12.16 -11.76
CA LEU A 235 17.63 -12.95 -11.92
C LEU A 235 18.89 -12.15 -11.57
N GLU A 236 18.95 -10.84 -11.88
CA GLU A 236 20.07 -9.96 -11.51
C GLU A 236 20.29 -9.93 -10.00
N ALA A 237 19.22 -10.02 -9.19
CA ALA A 237 19.33 -10.05 -7.73
C ALA A 237 20.10 -11.27 -7.23
N ASP A 238 19.92 -12.43 -7.88
CA ASP A 238 20.58 -13.66 -7.48
C ASP A 238 21.87 -13.97 -8.27
N ARG A 239 21.94 -13.45 -9.50
CA ARG A 239 23.05 -13.63 -10.44
C ARG A 239 23.47 -12.27 -11.01
N PRO A 240 24.30 -11.50 -10.27
CA PRO A 240 24.78 -10.20 -10.71
C PRO A 240 25.51 -10.28 -12.06
N GLY A 241 25.18 -9.38 -12.96
CA GLY A 241 25.72 -9.33 -14.32
C GLY A 241 24.72 -9.75 -15.41
N THR A 242 23.58 -10.34 -15.05
CA THR A 242 22.50 -10.73 -15.96
C THR A 242 22.09 -9.58 -16.89
N LEU A 243 21.94 -8.36 -16.35
CA LEU A 243 21.55 -7.19 -17.14
C LEU A 243 22.60 -6.79 -18.19
N ARG A 244 23.89 -7.06 -17.94
CA ARG A 244 24.97 -6.80 -18.90
C ARG A 244 25.07 -7.91 -19.96
N GLU A 245 24.80 -9.14 -19.56
CA GLU A 245 24.86 -10.31 -20.43
C GLU A 245 23.63 -10.43 -21.34
N THR A 246 22.59 -9.67 -21.09
CA THR A 246 21.33 -9.72 -21.83
C THR A 246 20.86 -8.34 -22.27
N ARG A 247 20.08 -8.30 -23.34
CA ARG A 247 19.45 -7.07 -23.87
C ARG A 247 18.03 -7.35 -24.34
N VAL A 248 17.19 -6.33 -24.33
CA VAL A 248 15.87 -6.36 -24.96
C VAL A 248 16.03 -6.15 -26.46
N ILE A 249 15.46 -7.04 -27.25
CA ILE A 249 15.44 -6.99 -28.73
C ILE A 249 14.07 -6.63 -29.29
N ALA A 250 13.02 -6.77 -28.51
CA ALA A 250 11.67 -6.34 -28.87
C ALA A 250 10.79 -6.12 -27.65
N THR A 251 9.73 -5.33 -27.83
CA THR A 251 8.66 -5.14 -26.85
C THR A 251 7.31 -5.17 -27.57
N THR A 252 6.24 -5.52 -26.85
CA THR A 252 4.88 -5.37 -27.38
C THR A 252 4.54 -3.91 -27.56
N ASP A 253 3.79 -3.58 -28.61
CA ASP A 253 3.47 -2.19 -28.99
C ASP A 253 2.43 -1.56 -28.03
N ARG A 254 1.65 -2.39 -27.38
CA ARG A 254 0.61 -2.00 -26.40
C ARG A 254 0.61 -2.97 -25.21
N PRO A 255 0.15 -2.52 -24.06
CA PRO A 255 -0.05 -3.40 -22.92
C PRO A 255 -1.28 -4.28 -23.11
N ALA A 256 -1.39 -5.30 -22.26
CA ALA A 256 -2.63 -5.99 -21.99
C ALA A 256 -2.92 -5.99 -20.49
N PRO A 257 -4.20 -5.88 -20.09
CA PRO A 257 -4.57 -5.92 -18.69
C PRO A 257 -4.29 -7.31 -18.09
N GLU A 258 -3.68 -7.33 -16.93
CA GLU A 258 -3.44 -8.52 -16.13
C GLU A 258 -3.94 -8.28 -14.71
N LEU A 259 -4.61 -9.26 -14.12
CA LEU A 259 -5.01 -9.18 -12.71
C LEU A 259 -3.79 -9.39 -11.83
N SER A 260 -3.61 -8.51 -10.84
CA SER A 260 -2.46 -8.53 -9.95
C SER A 260 -2.88 -8.36 -8.50
N THR A 261 -2.26 -9.16 -7.62
CA THR A 261 -2.35 -9.00 -6.17
C THR A 261 -1.19 -8.18 -5.60
N VAL A 262 -0.32 -7.65 -6.46
CA VAL A 262 0.78 -6.78 -6.08
C VAL A 262 0.74 -5.46 -6.84
N TYR A 263 1.32 -4.44 -6.24
CA TYR A 263 1.61 -3.14 -6.83
C TYR A 263 3.04 -2.73 -6.46
N TYR A 264 3.45 -1.50 -6.76
CA TYR A 264 4.79 -1.02 -6.49
C TYR A 264 4.74 0.34 -5.79
N GLY A 265 5.80 0.69 -5.09
CA GLY A 265 6.13 2.08 -4.81
C GLY A 265 6.95 2.67 -5.94
N CYS A 266 6.94 3.99 -6.09
CA CYS A 266 7.83 4.68 -7.00
C CYS A 266 8.47 5.90 -6.35
N VAL A 267 9.64 6.26 -6.85
CA VAL A 267 10.32 7.51 -6.54
C VAL A 267 10.09 8.46 -7.69
N LEU A 268 9.60 9.65 -7.37
CA LEU A 268 9.33 10.73 -8.33
C LEU A 268 10.38 11.84 -8.17
N THR A 269 10.69 12.52 -9.29
CA THR A 269 11.50 13.73 -9.31
C THR A 269 11.05 14.64 -10.46
N ARG A 270 11.43 15.91 -10.43
CA ARG A 270 11.23 16.81 -11.57
C ARG A 270 12.17 16.44 -12.72
N SER A 271 11.68 16.57 -13.93
CA SER A 271 12.46 16.27 -15.14
C SER A 271 13.63 17.23 -15.34
N ASP A 272 13.49 18.48 -14.88
CA ASP A 272 14.51 19.54 -14.97
C ASP A 272 15.46 19.60 -13.75
N SER A 273 15.33 18.67 -12.79
CA SER A 273 16.10 18.67 -11.53
C SER A 273 17.57 18.26 -11.67
N GLY A 274 17.96 17.69 -12.80
CA GLY A 274 19.28 17.06 -12.98
C GLY A 274 19.44 15.72 -12.25
N ILE A 275 18.41 15.22 -11.55
CA ILE A 275 18.42 13.94 -10.85
C ILE A 275 18.06 12.83 -11.83
N ASN A 276 19.03 11.99 -12.22
CA ASN A 276 18.83 10.96 -13.24
C ASN A 276 18.88 9.54 -12.68
N ARG A 277 19.34 9.35 -11.45
CA ARG A 277 19.42 8.07 -10.73
C ARG A 277 19.18 8.29 -9.24
N LEU A 278 18.90 7.23 -8.50
CA LEU A 278 18.59 7.31 -7.06
C LEU A 278 19.72 7.95 -6.25
N GLU A 279 20.98 7.68 -6.61
CA GLU A 279 22.17 8.18 -5.94
C GLU A 279 22.29 9.72 -5.97
N ASP A 280 21.67 10.37 -6.96
CA ASP A 280 21.63 11.82 -7.09
C ASP A 280 20.75 12.50 -6.04
N LEU A 281 19.89 11.71 -5.32
CA LEU A 281 19.10 12.17 -4.20
C LEU A 281 19.86 12.28 -2.88
N ARG A 282 21.13 11.85 -2.84
CA ARG A 282 21.94 11.92 -1.61
C ARG A 282 22.03 13.35 -1.08
N GLY A 283 21.71 13.54 0.20
CA GLY A 283 21.69 14.85 0.85
C GLY A 283 20.58 15.79 0.40
N LYS A 284 19.70 15.37 -0.50
CA LYS A 284 18.58 16.19 -1.00
C LYS A 284 17.36 16.10 -0.10
N SER A 285 16.44 17.08 -0.24
CA SER A 285 15.13 17.07 0.38
C SER A 285 14.21 16.04 -0.29
N PHE A 286 13.40 15.35 0.54
CA PHE A 286 12.55 14.27 0.04
C PHE A 286 11.21 14.22 0.77
N ALA A 287 10.13 13.93 0.06
CA ALA A 287 8.81 13.77 0.63
C ALA A 287 8.35 12.30 0.64
N PHE A 288 7.91 11.84 1.80
CA PHE A 288 7.14 10.60 1.96
C PHE A 288 5.66 10.93 2.18
N SER A 289 4.76 9.99 1.89
CA SER A 289 3.32 10.22 2.02
C SER A 289 2.84 10.21 3.47
N ASP A 290 3.10 9.11 4.18
CA ASP A 290 2.74 8.87 5.58
C ASP A 290 3.76 7.89 6.18
N GLU A 291 3.99 7.95 7.48
CA GLU A 291 5.02 7.15 8.17
C GLU A 291 4.77 5.65 8.07
N THR A 292 3.50 5.24 7.99
CA THR A 292 3.07 3.84 7.89
C THR A 292 2.66 3.42 6.47
N SER A 293 2.85 4.29 5.48
CA SER A 293 2.56 3.99 4.09
C SER A 293 3.55 2.98 3.52
N THR A 294 3.06 1.86 3.03
CA THR A 294 3.89 0.79 2.47
C THR A 294 4.70 1.28 1.26
N SER A 295 4.04 1.85 0.24
CA SER A 295 4.69 2.31 -0.99
C SER A 295 5.32 3.69 -0.85
N GLY A 296 4.58 4.61 -0.22
CA GLY A 296 4.99 6.01 -0.10
C GLY A 296 6.02 6.29 0.99
N HIS A 297 6.43 5.28 1.78
CA HIS A 297 7.51 5.42 2.76
C HIS A 297 8.34 4.15 2.87
N ILE A 298 7.78 3.04 3.38
CA ILE A 298 8.55 1.89 3.87
C ILE A 298 9.44 1.30 2.76
N PHE A 299 8.84 0.91 1.64
CA PHE A 299 9.56 0.29 0.53
C PHE A 299 10.45 1.28 -0.22
N ALA A 300 10.02 2.52 -0.36
CA ALA A 300 10.84 3.56 -0.96
C ALA A 300 12.08 3.87 -0.10
N ARG A 301 11.93 3.96 1.22
CA ARG A 301 13.05 4.13 2.16
C ARG A 301 14.02 2.95 2.11
N ALA A 302 13.49 1.71 2.11
CA ALA A 302 14.31 0.52 1.98
C ALA A 302 15.10 0.49 0.65
N LEU A 303 14.46 0.88 -0.46
CA LEU A 303 15.12 1.01 -1.77
C LEU A 303 16.27 2.02 -1.71
N LEU A 304 16.04 3.21 -1.16
CA LEU A 304 17.05 4.26 -1.03
C LEU A 304 18.21 3.80 -0.14
N GLN A 305 17.92 3.15 1.01
CA GLN A 305 18.94 2.63 1.93
C GLN A 305 19.82 1.56 1.27
N ARG A 306 19.23 0.59 0.53
CA ARG A 306 20.00 -0.42 -0.22
C ARG A 306 20.91 0.19 -1.29
N ARG A 307 20.55 1.34 -1.83
CA ARG A 307 21.36 2.11 -2.78
C ARG A 307 22.35 3.07 -2.11
N GLY A 308 22.45 3.02 -0.76
CA GLY A 308 23.34 3.91 0.01
C GLY A 308 22.98 5.39 -0.10
N VAL A 309 21.68 5.69 -0.33
CA VAL A 309 21.19 7.06 -0.43
C VAL A 309 20.72 7.54 0.92
N GLU A 310 21.48 8.40 1.54
CA GLU A 310 21.09 9.15 2.72
C GLU A 310 20.44 10.47 2.29
N LEU A 311 19.19 10.65 2.74
CA LEU A 311 18.41 11.85 2.45
C LEU A 311 18.83 13.00 3.38
N GLY A 312 18.70 14.23 2.90
CA GLY A 312 18.90 15.43 3.73
C GLY A 312 17.64 15.73 4.58
N HIS A 313 16.81 16.65 4.14
CA HIS A 313 15.57 16.98 4.81
C HIS A 313 14.44 16.04 4.37
N VAL A 314 13.76 15.42 5.34
CA VAL A 314 12.60 14.54 5.10
C VAL A 314 11.31 15.21 5.53
N LEU A 315 10.31 15.20 4.63
CA LEU A 315 8.95 15.70 4.85
C LEU A 315 7.96 14.53 4.77
N PHE A 316 7.05 14.42 5.72
CA PHE A 316 5.84 13.61 5.60
C PHE A 316 4.69 14.50 5.16
N ALA A 317 4.21 14.29 3.93
CA ALA A 317 3.29 15.21 3.26
C ALA A 317 1.80 14.98 3.63
N GLY A 318 1.49 13.88 4.35
CA GLY A 318 0.13 13.54 4.78
C GLY A 318 -0.74 12.88 3.70
N GLY A 319 -0.14 12.48 2.56
CA GLY A 319 -0.85 11.75 1.50
C GLY A 319 -0.11 11.79 0.16
N HIS A 320 -0.45 10.86 -0.72
CA HIS A 320 0.20 10.72 -2.04
C HIS A 320 0.05 11.96 -2.95
N PRO A 321 -1.14 12.60 -3.06
CA PRO A 321 -1.27 13.81 -3.88
C PRO A 321 -0.34 14.94 -3.43
N ASN A 322 -0.18 15.09 -2.11
CA ASN A 322 0.66 16.14 -1.54
C ASN A 322 2.16 15.90 -1.83
N VAL A 323 2.60 14.63 -1.88
CA VAL A 323 3.96 14.28 -2.31
C VAL A 323 4.18 14.72 -3.75
N VAL A 324 3.26 14.34 -4.65
CA VAL A 324 3.35 14.70 -6.08
C VAL A 324 3.39 16.21 -6.24
N GLN A 325 2.52 16.94 -5.54
CA GLN A 325 2.48 18.40 -5.58
C GLN A 325 3.78 19.02 -5.04
N ALA A 326 4.35 18.48 -3.95
CA ALA A 326 5.59 19.00 -3.39
C ALA A 326 6.79 18.82 -4.34
N VAL A 327 6.83 17.70 -5.09
CA VAL A 327 7.82 17.46 -6.14
C VAL A 327 7.59 18.42 -7.30
N PHE A 328 6.37 18.55 -7.79
CA PHE A 328 6.01 19.45 -8.88
C PHE A 328 6.38 20.91 -8.59
N ASP A 329 6.04 21.40 -7.39
CA ASP A 329 6.35 22.76 -6.94
C ASP A 329 7.87 22.99 -6.69
N GLY A 330 8.71 21.94 -6.77
CA GLY A 330 10.13 22.03 -6.44
C GLY A 330 10.42 22.25 -4.95
N LYS A 331 9.42 22.02 -4.06
CA LYS A 331 9.59 22.11 -2.59
C LYS A 331 10.52 21.03 -2.04
N VAL A 332 10.58 19.90 -2.73
CA VAL A 332 11.47 18.77 -2.47
C VAL A 332 12.12 18.31 -3.77
N ALA A 333 13.30 17.74 -3.68
CA ALA A 333 14.05 17.22 -4.84
C ALA A 333 13.46 15.90 -5.37
N GLY A 334 12.85 15.11 -4.50
CA GLY A 334 12.16 13.88 -4.87
C GLY A 334 11.07 13.51 -3.87
N GLY A 335 10.28 12.52 -4.21
CA GLY A 335 9.23 12.03 -3.33
C GLY A 335 8.84 10.60 -3.65
N ALA A 336 8.22 9.92 -2.69
CA ALA A 336 7.77 8.54 -2.83
C ALA A 336 6.25 8.42 -2.80
N THR A 337 5.72 7.61 -3.71
CA THR A 337 4.29 7.35 -3.83
C THR A 337 4.03 5.93 -4.35
N PHE A 338 2.78 5.59 -4.63
CA PHE A 338 2.45 4.31 -5.25
C PHE A 338 2.65 4.34 -6.77
N TYR A 339 2.85 3.16 -7.33
CA TYR A 339 2.81 2.86 -8.75
C TYR A 339 1.84 1.70 -8.96
N SER A 340 0.66 2.01 -9.43
CA SER A 340 -0.39 1.05 -9.72
C SER A 340 -1.25 1.60 -10.84
N PRO A 341 -1.13 1.08 -12.07
CA PRO A 341 -1.86 1.60 -13.21
C PRO A 341 -3.36 1.53 -13.00
N PRO A 342 -4.09 2.64 -13.11
CA PRO A 342 -5.53 2.63 -13.17
C PRO A 342 -5.96 2.22 -14.59
N SER A 343 -6.41 0.98 -14.77
CA SER A 343 -6.75 0.43 -16.08
C SER A 343 -7.94 1.11 -16.78
N ALA A 344 -8.95 1.54 -16.03
CA ALA A 344 -10.22 1.98 -16.63
C ALA A 344 -10.30 3.47 -16.97
N ILE A 345 -9.50 4.32 -16.36
CA ILE A 345 -9.59 5.79 -16.52
C ILE A 345 -8.65 6.28 -17.61
N ASN A 346 -7.58 5.56 -17.88
CA ASN A 346 -6.57 5.91 -18.88
C ASN A 346 -7.04 5.67 -20.31
N GLU A 347 -7.98 4.75 -20.51
CA GLU A 347 -8.50 4.47 -21.85
C GLU A 347 -9.32 5.63 -22.44
N ARG A 348 -10.00 6.42 -21.60
CA ARG A 348 -10.85 7.52 -22.08
C ARG A 348 -10.06 8.71 -22.60
N ASP A 349 -8.89 8.97 -22.02
CA ASP A 349 -8.14 10.21 -22.26
C ASP A 349 -6.78 9.99 -22.94
N GLY A 350 -6.40 8.76 -23.27
CA GLY A 350 -5.13 8.42 -23.92
C GLY A 350 -3.88 8.68 -23.05
N THR A 351 -4.05 8.97 -21.76
CA THR A 351 -2.95 9.32 -20.85
C THR A 351 -2.71 8.18 -19.89
N LEU A 352 -1.73 7.33 -20.17
CA LEU A 352 -1.32 6.23 -19.29
C LEU A 352 -0.53 6.78 -18.10
N VAL A 353 -1.17 6.91 -16.94
CA VAL A 353 -0.51 7.32 -15.69
C VAL A 353 -0.65 6.21 -14.66
N ALA A 354 0.46 5.56 -14.37
CA ALA A 354 0.51 4.38 -13.51
C ALA A 354 0.82 4.70 -12.03
N ASP A 355 0.79 5.96 -11.62
CA ASP A 355 1.20 6.40 -10.29
C ASP A 355 0.32 7.54 -9.77
N ALA A 356 0.65 8.04 -8.58
CA ALA A 356 -0.14 9.06 -7.91
C ALA A 356 -0.27 10.41 -8.66
N ARG A 357 0.50 10.66 -9.73
CA ARG A 357 0.30 11.84 -10.60
C ARG A 357 -1.11 11.84 -11.20
N PHE A 358 -1.68 10.65 -11.43
CA PHE A 358 -3.07 10.48 -11.81
C PHE A 358 -4.04 11.26 -10.90
N LEU A 359 -3.81 11.28 -9.58
CA LEU A 359 -4.68 11.97 -8.62
C LEU A 359 -4.73 13.50 -8.84
N ILE A 360 -3.71 14.04 -9.48
CA ILE A 360 -3.63 15.45 -9.86
C ILE A 360 -4.21 15.66 -11.26
N VAL A 361 -3.71 14.93 -12.26
CA VAL A 361 -4.07 15.15 -13.67
C VAL A 361 -5.53 14.85 -13.98
N LYS A 362 -6.20 13.97 -13.22
CA LYS A 362 -7.62 13.67 -13.38
C LYS A 362 -8.54 14.90 -13.25
N ASN A 363 -8.07 15.93 -12.56
CA ASN A 363 -8.82 17.17 -12.34
C ASN A 363 -8.48 18.27 -13.35
N MET A 364 -7.52 18.04 -14.26
CA MET A 364 -7.13 18.99 -15.30
C MET A 364 -8.10 18.91 -16.49
N GLN A 365 -8.40 20.08 -17.07
CA GLN A 365 -9.46 20.20 -18.08
C GLN A 365 -9.02 19.71 -19.46
N THR A 366 -7.77 19.96 -19.84
CA THR A 366 -7.29 19.66 -21.20
C THR A 366 -6.24 18.56 -21.23
N ALA A 367 -6.08 17.90 -22.37
CA ALA A 367 -5.05 16.88 -22.59
C ALA A 367 -3.65 17.51 -22.59
N GLU A 368 -3.54 18.74 -23.10
CA GLU A 368 -2.28 19.51 -23.15
C GLU A 368 -1.78 19.85 -21.74
N GLU A 369 -2.69 20.31 -20.85
CA GLU A 369 -2.34 20.57 -19.45
C GLU A 369 -1.85 19.30 -18.74
N ARG A 370 -2.55 18.17 -18.95
CA ARG A 370 -2.15 16.87 -18.39
C ARG A 370 -0.78 16.43 -18.90
N ALA A 371 -0.55 16.50 -20.21
CA ALA A 371 0.73 16.15 -20.82
C ALA A 371 1.87 17.01 -20.27
N ALA A 372 1.70 18.33 -20.25
CA ALA A 372 2.69 19.28 -19.75
C ALA A 372 3.04 19.04 -18.27
N TYR A 373 2.03 18.67 -17.45
CA TYR A 373 2.27 18.31 -16.06
C TYR A 373 3.08 17.02 -15.94
N LEU A 374 2.70 15.98 -16.69
CA LEU A 374 3.38 14.67 -16.64
C LEU A 374 4.84 14.74 -17.14
N GLU A 375 5.13 15.63 -18.09
CA GLU A 375 6.50 15.88 -18.55
C GLU A 375 7.40 16.52 -17.48
N GLN A 376 6.82 17.30 -16.56
CA GLN A 376 7.58 17.98 -15.52
C GLN A 376 7.96 17.08 -14.35
N VAL A 377 7.18 16.03 -14.07
CA VAL A 377 7.44 15.07 -12.99
C VAL A 377 7.54 13.68 -13.57
N ARG A 378 8.65 13.01 -13.33
CA ARG A 378 8.92 11.68 -13.85
C ARG A 378 9.12 10.63 -12.75
N VAL A 379 8.88 9.38 -13.09
CA VAL A 379 9.26 8.23 -12.27
C VAL A 379 10.75 7.98 -12.45
N LEU A 380 11.49 8.01 -11.34
CA LEU A 380 12.93 7.75 -11.31
C LEU A 380 13.25 6.26 -11.11
N ALA A 381 12.49 5.60 -10.23
CA ALA A 381 12.65 4.18 -9.94
C ALA A 381 11.37 3.58 -9.36
N LEU A 382 11.22 2.25 -9.48
CA LEU A 382 10.21 1.44 -8.79
C LEU A 382 10.85 0.68 -7.63
N THR A 383 10.03 0.38 -6.61
CA THR A 383 10.39 -0.52 -5.52
C THR A 383 10.23 -1.99 -5.95
N GLU A 384 10.51 -2.91 -5.05
CA GLU A 384 10.07 -4.30 -5.16
C GLU A 384 8.54 -4.41 -5.12
N PRO A 385 7.97 -5.55 -5.58
CA PRO A 385 6.53 -5.79 -5.50
C PRO A 385 6.02 -5.69 -4.07
N ILE A 386 4.86 -5.07 -3.92
CA ILE A 386 4.17 -4.87 -2.65
C ILE A 386 2.81 -5.57 -2.74
N PRO A 387 2.43 -6.44 -1.81
CA PRO A 387 1.08 -6.98 -1.79
C PRO A 387 0.03 -5.87 -1.74
N ASN A 388 -1.05 -6.01 -2.51
CA ASN A 388 -2.16 -5.07 -2.50
C ASN A 388 -2.82 -4.99 -1.12
N ASP A 389 -3.69 -4.00 -0.95
CA ASP A 389 -4.41 -3.76 0.29
C ASP A 389 -5.23 -4.99 0.71
N VAL A 390 -5.40 -5.11 2.02
CA VAL A 390 -6.02 -6.26 2.68
C VAL A 390 -7.32 -5.82 3.33
N CYS A 391 -8.38 -6.55 3.08
CA CYS A 391 -9.54 -6.56 3.96
C CYS A 391 -9.25 -7.50 5.11
N CYS A 392 -9.05 -6.95 6.29
CA CYS A 392 -8.85 -7.72 7.50
C CYS A 392 -9.98 -7.50 8.50
N ILE A 393 -10.14 -8.47 9.39
CA ILE A 393 -11.08 -8.40 10.50
C ILE A 393 -10.34 -8.36 11.83
N ARG A 394 -10.97 -7.78 12.85
CA ARG A 394 -10.42 -7.86 14.20
C ARG A 394 -10.46 -9.31 14.72
N ARG A 395 -9.59 -9.64 15.64
CA ARG A 395 -9.58 -10.92 16.34
C ARG A 395 -10.95 -11.21 16.96
N GLY A 396 -11.46 -12.43 16.72
CA GLY A 396 -12.73 -12.89 17.29
C GLY A 396 -13.97 -12.24 16.67
N PHE A 397 -13.87 -11.67 15.46
CA PHE A 397 -15.06 -11.25 14.73
C PHE A 397 -15.90 -12.46 14.33
N PRO A 398 -17.23 -12.43 14.50
CA PRO A 398 -18.06 -13.62 14.26
C PRO A 398 -18.02 -14.08 12.81
N GLU A 399 -17.66 -15.34 12.59
CA GLU A 399 -17.52 -15.92 11.24
C GLU A 399 -18.82 -15.86 10.43
N ALA A 400 -19.98 -16.10 11.06
CA ALA A 400 -21.25 -16.00 10.36
C ALA A 400 -21.58 -14.60 9.85
N VAL A 401 -21.12 -13.55 10.56
CA VAL A 401 -21.25 -12.15 10.11
C VAL A 401 -20.32 -11.88 8.97
N TRP A 402 -19.07 -12.36 9.06
CA TRP A 402 -18.09 -12.26 8.00
C TRP A 402 -18.58 -12.90 6.70
N GLN A 403 -19.10 -14.13 6.75
CA GLN A 403 -19.62 -14.85 5.57
C GLN A 403 -20.76 -14.08 4.89
N ARG A 404 -21.68 -13.51 5.70
CA ARG A 404 -22.76 -12.66 5.15
C ARG A 404 -22.21 -11.39 4.49
N PHE A 405 -21.23 -10.74 5.11
CA PHE A 405 -20.58 -9.57 4.56
C PHE A 405 -19.84 -9.90 3.25
N ALA A 406 -19.01 -10.93 3.23
CA ALA A 406 -18.24 -11.36 2.06
C ALA A 406 -19.14 -11.72 0.88
N ALA A 407 -20.19 -12.54 1.11
CA ALA A 407 -21.15 -12.89 0.06
C ALA A 407 -21.91 -11.68 -0.49
N SER A 408 -22.21 -10.69 0.34
CA SER A 408 -22.86 -9.46 -0.10
C SER A 408 -21.88 -8.53 -0.86
N LEU A 409 -20.62 -8.49 -0.44
CA LEU A 409 -19.56 -7.79 -1.15
C LEU A 409 -19.34 -8.37 -2.56
N ASP A 410 -19.32 -9.71 -2.70
CA ASP A 410 -19.19 -10.36 -4.01
C ASP A 410 -20.33 -9.96 -4.95
N ARG A 411 -21.57 -9.90 -4.46
CA ARG A 411 -22.72 -9.43 -5.24
C ARG A 411 -22.63 -7.94 -5.57
N PHE A 412 -22.11 -7.12 -4.67
CA PHE A 412 -21.84 -5.71 -4.95
C PHE A 412 -20.84 -5.55 -6.09
N LEU A 413 -19.72 -6.28 -6.03
CA LEU A 413 -18.67 -6.26 -7.05
C LEU A 413 -19.12 -6.83 -8.40
N ALA A 414 -20.20 -7.61 -8.44
CA ALA A 414 -20.79 -8.07 -9.69
C ALA A 414 -21.59 -6.98 -10.43
N THR A 415 -21.85 -5.83 -9.80
CA THR A 415 -22.57 -4.70 -10.41
C THR A 415 -21.59 -3.65 -10.98
N PRO A 416 -21.91 -2.96 -12.11
CA PRO A 416 -21.06 -1.89 -12.62
C PRO A 416 -20.81 -0.74 -11.63
N ASP A 417 -21.85 -0.34 -10.89
CA ASP A 417 -21.75 0.71 -9.86
C ASP A 417 -20.87 0.25 -8.72
N GLY A 418 -21.01 -1.01 -8.28
CA GLY A 418 -20.18 -1.60 -7.24
C GLY A 418 -18.70 -1.69 -7.64
N GLN A 419 -18.40 -2.07 -8.87
CA GLN A 419 -17.04 -2.06 -9.40
C GLN A 419 -16.45 -0.65 -9.39
N SER A 420 -17.23 0.35 -9.87
CA SER A 420 -16.80 1.75 -9.83
C SER A 420 -16.55 2.24 -8.41
N ALA A 421 -17.47 1.94 -7.48
CA ALA A 421 -17.32 2.33 -6.09
C ALA A 421 -16.13 1.66 -5.42
N TYR A 422 -15.91 0.38 -5.67
CA TYR A 422 -14.78 -0.38 -5.12
C TYR A 422 -13.44 0.13 -5.65
N TYR A 423 -13.41 0.47 -6.94
CA TYR A 423 -12.23 1.10 -7.53
C TYR A 423 -11.88 2.43 -6.84
N ASP A 424 -12.87 3.29 -6.59
CA ASP A 424 -12.66 4.56 -5.88
C ASP A 424 -12.25 4.36 -4.41
N LEU A 425 -12.68 3.25 -3.77
CA LEU A 425 -12.35 2.94 -2.37
C LEU A 425 -10.92 2.40 -2.20
N VAL A 426 -10.51 1.45 -3.04
CA VAL A 426 -9.29 0.66 -2.83
C VAL A 426 -8.46 0.47 -4.11
N ALA A 427 -8.80 1.14 -5.19
CA ALA A 427 -8.19 0.99 -6.52
C ALA A 427 -8.21 -0.47 -7.02
N GLY A 428 -9.23 -1.25 -6.62
CA GLY A 428 -9.38 -2.66 -6.96
C GLY A 428 -10.46 -2.89 -8.01
N VAL A 429 -10.32 -3.97 -8.76
CA VAL A 429 -11.34 -4.47 -9.72
C VAL A 429 -12.01 -5.74 -9.22
N ALA A 430 -11.41 -6.43 -8.26
CA ALA A 430 -11.94 -7.61 -7.61
C ALA A 430 -11.33 -7.77 -6.21
N ALA A 431 -11.87 -8.70 -5.43
CA ALA A 431 -11.34 -9.13 -4.16
C ALA A 431 -11.09 -10.65 -4.21
N ALA A 432 -9.91 -11.10 -3.82
CA ALA A 432 -9.56 -12.51 -3.76
C ALA A 432 -9.42 -12.96 -2.30
N PRO A 433 -9.84 -14.18 -1.95
CA PRO A 433 -9.56 -14.74 -0.62
C PRO A 433 -8.06 -14.75 -0.33
N CYS A 434 -7.68 -14.35 0.88
CA CYS A 434 -6.30 -14.43 1.35
C CYS A 434 -6.24 -14.83 2.82
N ARG A 435 -5.06 -15.23 3.26
CA ARG A 435 -4.78 -15.64 4.65
C ARG A 435 -3.45 -15.05 5.10
N ASP A 436 -3.18 -15.08 6.37
CA ASP A 436 -1.99 -14.49 6.98
C ASP A 436 -0.66 -14.98 6.37
N GLY A 437 -0.55 -16.31 6.07
CA GLY A 437 0.65 -16.88 5.46
C GLY A 437 1.00 -16.33 4.07
N ASP A 438 0.04 -15.75 3.35
CA ASP A 438 0.29 -15.15 2.04
C ASP A 438 1.17 -13.87 2.13
N PHE A 439 1.36 -13.35 3.35
CA PHE A 439 2.22 -12.19 3.65
C PHE A 439 3.60 -12.55 4.22
N ASP A 440 3.98 -13.83 4.30
CA ASP A 440 5.27 -14.25 4.87
C ASP A 440 6.46 -13.80 4.02
N GLY A 441 6.34 -13.84 2.71
CA GLY A 441 7.35 -13.28 1.80
C GLY A 441 7.54 -11.77 2.02
N PHE A 442 6.44 -11.04 2.23
CA PHE A 442 6.47 -9.62 2.52
C PHE A 442 7.11 -9.32 3.88
N ARG A 443 6.80 -10.11 4.92
CA ARG A 443 7.46 -10.01 6.25
C ARG A 443 8.96 -10.24 6.14
N SER A 444 9.37 -11.25 5.38
CA SER A 444 10.79 -11.55 5.14
C SER A 444 11.50 -10.40 4.42
N ALA A 445 10.86 -9.79 3.43
CA ALA A 445 11.40 -8.62 2.72
C ALA A 445 11.54 -7.39 3.66
N LEU A 446 10.59 -7.16 4.54
CA LEU A 446 10.69 -6.10 5.57
C LEU A 446 11.86 -6.34 6.53
N GLN A 447 12.01 -7.58 7.03
CA GLN A 447 13.11 -7.95 7.93
C GLN A 447 14.47 -7.79 7.28
N SER A 448 14.63 -8.25 6.04
CA SER A 448 15.89 -8.12 5.29
C SER A 448 16.25 -6.66 4.97
N SER A 449 15.25 -5.78 4.94
CA SER A 449 15.45 -4.34 4.77
C SER A 449 15.83 -3.62 6.08
N GLY A 450 15.97 -4.33 7.20
CA GLY A 450 16.23 -3.74 8.52
C GLY A 450 15.04 -2.95 9.08
N VAL A 451 13.86 -3.14 8.53
CA VAL A 451 12.63 -2.44 8.91
C VAL A 451 11.87 -3.29 9.93
N SER A 452 11.83 -2.85 11.18
CA SER A 452 10.92 -3.41 12.18
C SER A 452 9.55 -2.75 12.07
N ALA A 453 8.55 -3.55 11.67
CA ALA A 453 7.17 -3.06 11.55
C ALA A 453 6.63 -2.49 12.88
N VAL A 454 7.02 -3.09 14.00
CA VAL A 454 6.60 -2.65 15.35
C VAL A 454 7.26 -1.33 15.73
N SER A 455 8.59 -1.20 15.51
CA SER A 455 9.32 0.04 15.84
C SER A 455 8.84 1.25 15.05
N LEU A 456 8.52 1.08 13.78
CA LEU A 456 8.02 2.18 12.96
C LEU A 456 6.64 2.67 13.41
N LEU A 457 5.77 1.76 13.85
CA LEU A 457 4.49 2.17 14.41
C LEU A 457 4.69 2.92 15.74
N GLU A 458 5.59 2.45 16.61
CA GLU A 458 5.92 3.12 17.87
C GLU A 458 6.46 4.53 17.63
N GLU A 459 7.34 4.71 16.65
CA GLU A 459 7.83 6.03 16.24
C GLU A 459 6.69 6.92 15.72
N ALA A 460 5.78 6.38 14.90
CA ALA A 460 4.62 7.11 14.37
C ALA A 460 3.64 7.53 15.50
N GLU A 461 3.35 6.62 16.43
CA GLU A 461 2.52 6.90 17.60
C GLU A 461 3.13 7.98 18.51
N GLU A 462 4.43 7.93 18.74
CA GLU A 462 5.12 8.90 19.57
C GLU A 462 5.13 10.31 18.93
N ARG A 463 5.33 10.39 17.61
CA ARG A 463 5.23 11.67 16.88
C ARG A 463 3.82 12.25 16.93
N LEU A 464 2.79 11.43 16.73
CA LEU A 464 1.40 11.85 16.84
C LEU A 464 1.07 12.36 18.26
N ARG A 465 1.61 11.69 19.30
CA ARG A 465 1.47 12.14 20.68
C ARG A 465 2.12 13.50 20.88
N ARG A 466 3.37 13.68 20.43
CA ARG A 466 4.09 14.96 20.52
C ARG A 466 3.40 16.09 19.75
N GLN A 467 2.77 15.80 18.61
CA GLN A 467 1.99 16.77 17.85
C GLN A 467 0.72 17.19 18.61
N ARG A 468 0.00 16.25 19.22
CA ARG A 468 -1.19 16.55 20.06
C ARG A 468 -0.82 17.37 21.28
N GLU A 469 0.30 17.07 21.95
CA GLU A 469 0.80 17.85 23.10
C GLU A 469 1.16 19.28 22.69
N LYS A 470 1.79 19.50 21.53
CA LYS A 470 2.09 20.83 20.99
C LYS A 470 0.84 21.62 20.60
N SER A 471 -0.18 20.96 20.04
CA SER A 471 -1.45 21.61 19.67
C SER A 471 -2.40 21.81 20.84
N GLY A 472 -2.32 20.99 21.90
CA GLY A 472 -3.13 21.13 23.11
C GLY A 472 -2.59 22.13 24.12
N GLY A 473 -1.31 22.50 24.03
CA GLY A 473 -0.70 23.54 24.86
C GLY A 473 -0.89 24.99 24.37
N ALA A 474 -1.61 25.17 23.27
CA ALA A 474 -1.90 26.50 22.66
C ALA A 474 -3.34 26.97 22.92
N ARG A 475 -4.00 26.48 23.98
CA ARG A 475 -5.32 26.97 24.43
C ARG A 475 -5.24 27.58 25.82
#